data_205684d2adfaf9ed0a34bc7bb868fe66
#
_entry.id   205684d2adfaf9ed0a34bc7bb868fe66
#
_cell.length_a   1.000
_cell.length_b   1.000
_cell.length_c   1.000
_cell.angle_alpha   90.00
_cell.angle_beta   90.00
_cell.angle_gamma   90.00
#
_symmetry.space_group_name_H-M   'P 1'
#
loop_
_entity.id
_entity.type
_entity.pdbx_description
1 polymer ?
#
loop_
_entity_poly.entity_id
_entity_poly.type
_entity_poly.pdbx_seq_one_letter_code
_entity_poly.pdbx_strand_id
1 'polypeptide(L)'
;ACPFAAKWRKDGKLRIEVRSDKSKYEKHLTSLLKDWNKKKHDIIIFCDPYYDQYSLEQFQEKIDFYNKTYNRRDVYFMGFHPDNPASVEEQEFLVEPTDDTTYDNPIPYSMMLIQKFKQLYEASCKLHKIGYYKKWPPEYYEEVVATRQKTYEKLFKKGVTS
;
A
#
# COMPACT_ATOMS: atom_id res chain seq x y z
N ALA A 1 -6.04 8.82 -6.03
CA ALA A 1 -5.89 8.78 -4.56
C ALA A 1 -6.85 7.75 -3.96
N CYS A 2 -6.48 7.12 -2.83
CA CYS A 2 -7.35 6.16 -2.14
C CYS A 2 -8.59 6.87 -1.60
N PRO A 3 -9.83 6.53 -2.03
CA PRO A 3 -11.04 7.23 -1.61
C PRO A 3 -11.34 7.10 -0.11
N PHE A 4 -10.67 6.19 0.60
CA PHE A 4 -10.80 6.02 2.04
C PHE A 4 -9.76 6.78 2.85
N ALA A 5 -8.70 7.34 2.23
CA ALA A 5 -7.61 8.00 2.94
C ALA A 5 -8.08 9.19 3.79
N ALA A 6 -8.97 10.02 3.25
CA ALA A 6 -9.55 11.15 3.96
C ALA A 6 -10.34 10.69 5.20
N LYS A 7 -11.11 9.62 5.09
CA LYS A 7 -11.86 9.04 6.20
C LYS A 7 -10.92 8.52 7.29
N TRP A 8 -9.92 7.73 6.94
CA TRP A 8 -8.96 7.18 7.92
C TRP A 8 -8.16 8.27 8.66
N ARG A 9 -7.81 9.35 7.94
CA ARG A 9 -7.18 10.52 8.56
C ARG A 9 -8.11 11.16 9.58
N LYS A 10 -9.37 11.42 9.21
CA LYS A 10 -10.38 12.02 10.09
C LYS A 10 -10.65 11.14 11.32
N ASP A 11 -10.72 9.84 11.15
CA ASP A 11 -11.01 8.87 12.21
C ASP A 11 -9.78 8.57 13.09
N GLY A 12 -8.63 9.21 12.85
CA GLY A 12 -7.37 8.97 13.58
C GLY A 12 -6.83 7.55 13.40
N LYS A 13 -7.12 6.91 12.26
CA LYS A 13 -6.72 5.56 11.90
C LYS A 13 -5.45 5.50 11.06
N LEU A 14 -5.01 6.64 10.56
CA LEU A 14 -3.80 6.81 9.78
C LEU A 14 -2.67 7.29 10.68
N ARG A 15 -1.50 6.65 10.57
CA ARG A 15 -0.24 7.07 11.19
C ARG A 15 0.81 7.26 10.11
N ILE A 16 1.57 8.34 10.21
CA ILE A 16 2.74 8.60 9.35
C ILE A 16 3.99 8.43 10.20
N GLU A 17 4.91 7.62 9.72
CA GLU A 17 6.21 7.36 10.33
C GLU A 17 7.31 7.69 9.33
N VAL A 18 8.26 8.49 9.75
CA VAL A 18 9.44 8.83 8.94
C VAL A 18 10.66 8.12 9.54
N ARG A 19 11.41 7.43 8.69
CA ARG A 19 12.66 6.81 9.11
C ARG A 19 13.68 7.89 9.44
N SER A 20 14.08 7.93 10.72
CA SER A 20 15.00 8.95 11.24
C SER A 20 16.47 8.50 11.24
N ASP A 21 16.75 7.21 11.06
CA ASP A 21 18.08 6.63 11.18
C ASP A 21 18.39 5.70 10.01
N LYS A 22 19.42 6.08 9.25
CA LYS A 22 19.91 5.37 8.07
C LYS A 22 20.24 3.89 8.33
N SER A 23 20.70 3.56 9.52
CA SER A 23 21.17 2.21 9.89
C SER A 23 20.09 1.28 10.45
N LYS A 24 18.88 1.75 10.72
CA LYS A 24 17.88 1.03 11.52
C LYS A 24 16.57 0.70 10.80
N TYR A 25 16.61 0.51 9.48
CA TYR A 25 15.44 0.22 8.67
C TYR A 25 14.61 -0.96 9.22
N GLU A 26 15.20 -2.14 9.29
CA GLU A 26 14.50 -3.36 9.72
C GLU A 26 14.04 -3.29 11.18
N LYS A 27 14.84 -2.70 12.06
CA LYS A 27 14.49 -2.53 13.47
C LYS A 27 13.30 -1.60 13.63
N HIS A 28 13.25 -0.49 12.88
CA HIS A 28 12.14 0.45 12.92
C HIS A 28 10.86 -0.22 12.40
N LEU A 29 10.91 -0.86 11.23
CA LEU A 29 9.77 -1.55 10.65
C LEU A 29 9.24 -2.67 11.54
N THR A 30 10.12 -3.51 12.08
CA THR A 30 9.75 -4.58 13.01
C THR A 30 9.06 -4.03 14.26
N SER A 31 9.54 -2.90 14.79
CA SER A 31 8.91 -2.21 15.92
C SER A 31 7.50 -1.70 15.57
N LEU A 32 7.29 -1.22 14.35
CA LEU A 32 5.96 -0.80 13.88
C LEU A 32 4.98 -1.97 13.78
N LEU A 33 5.47 -3.16 13.45
CA LEU A 33 4.67 -4.37 13.32
C LEU A 33 4.45 -5.12 14.64
N LYS A 34 5.24 -4.80 15.65
CA LYS A 34 5.07 -5.38 16.98
C LYS A 34 3.70 -5.00 17.53
N ASP A 35 2.96 -6.00 17.99
CA ASP A 35 1.60 -5.82 18.50
C ASP A 35 0.61 -5.18 17.50
N TRP A 36 0.79 -5.42 16.21
CA TRP A 36 -0.05 -4.89 15.12
C TRP A 36 -1.54 -4.96 15.42
N ASN A 37 -2.03 -6.13 15.85
CA ASN A 37 -3.46 -6.35 16.12
C ASN A 37 -3.99 -5.56 17.34
N LYS A 38 -3.11 -5.05 18.20
CA LYS A 38 -3.47 -4.23 19.37
C LYS A 38 -3.43 -2.75 19.07
N LYS A 39 -2.92 -2.35 17.89
CA LYS A 39 -2.75 -0.93 17.55
C LYS A 39 -4.06 -0.29 17.11
N LYS A 40 -4.23 0.96 17.50
CA LYS A 40 -5.37 1.80 17.13
C LYS A 40 -5.42 2.09 15.62
N HIS A 41 -4.26 2.12 14.96
CA HIS A 41 -4.15 2.51 13.55
C HIS A 41 -4.46 1.34 12.63
N ASP A 42 -5.17 1.62 11.56
CA ASP A 42 -5.50 0.66 10.51
C ASP A 42 -4.55 0.77 9.31
N ILE A 43 -3.88 1.93 9.18
CA ILE A 43 -2.87 2.22 8.16
C ILE A 43 -1.68 2.94 8.80
N ILE A 44 -0.47 2.52 8.41
CA ILE A 44 0.77 3.24 8.66
C ILE A 44 1.39 3.56 7.30
N ILE A 45 1.72 4.84 7.07
CA ILE A 45 2.57 5.27 5.97
C ILE A 45 3.99 5.37 6.52
N PHE A 46 4.85 4.46 6.10
CA PHE A 46 6.26 4.47 6.45
C PHE A 46 7.05 5.14 5.34
N CYS A 47 7.58 6.32 5.61
CA CYS A 47 8.36 7.12 4.67
C CYS A 47 9.86 6.89 4.90
N ASP A 48 10.59 6.58 3.84
CA ASP A 48 12.04 6.40 3.88
C ASP A 48 12.77 7.45 3.02
N PRO A 49 13.37 8.49 3.65
CA PRO A 49 14.14 9.50 2.95
C PRO A 49 15.52 8.99 2.47
N TYR A 50 15.92 7.79 2.87
CA TYR A 50 17.18 7.15 2.47
C TYR A 50 16.96 6.08 1.40
N TYR A 51 15.99 6.29 0.53
CA TYR A 51 15.58 5.32 -0.50
C TYR A 51 16.68 5.05 -1.53
N ASP A 52 17.63 5.98 -1.71
CA ASP A 52 18.80 5.86 -2.58
C ASP A 52 19.80 4.77 -2.17
N GLN A 53 19.60 4.15 -0.99
CA GLN A 53 20.40 3.03 -0.52
C GLN A 53 20.07 1.69 -1.18
N TYR A 54 18.97 1.61 -1.91
CA TYR A 54 18.53 0.40 -2.60
C TYR A 54 17.82 0.76 -3.92
N SER A 55 17.97 -0.12 -4.91
CA SER A 55 17.30 0.05 -6.20
C SER A 55 15.80 -0.20 -6.08
N LEU A 56 15.04 0.20 -7.12
CA LEU A 56 13.62 -0.11 -7.25
C LEU A 56 13.36 -1.63 -7.13
N GLU A 57 14.20 -2.45 -7.78
CA GLU A 57 14.09 -3.91 -7.72
C GLU A 57 14.27 -4.44 -6.29
N GLN A 58 15.32 -4.00 -5.61
CA GLN A 58 15.55 -4.37 -4.20
C GLN A 58 14.41 -3.90 -3.28
N PHE A 59 13.79 -2.76 -3.58
CA PHE A 59 12.62 -2.28 -2.86
C PHE A 59 11.42 -3.19 -3.08
N GLN A 60 11.15 -3.60 -4.33
CA GLN A 60 10.07 -4.51 -4.65
C GLN A 60 10.27 -5.89 -4.00
N GLU A 61 11.48 -6.43 -4.04
CA GLU A 61 11.83 -7.68 -3.33
C GLU A 61 11.52 -7.60 -1.82
N LYS A 62 11.79 -6.45 -1.19
CA LYS A 62 11.42 -6.21 0.22
C LYS A 62 9.91 -6.24 0.44
N ILE A 63 9.14 -5.58 -0.41
CA ILE A 63 7.67 -5.58 -0.34
C ILE A 63 7.13 -7.01 -0.46
N ASP A 64 7.63 -7.79 -1.40
CA ASP A 64 7.22 -9.17 -1.63
C ASP A 64 7.58 -10.07 -0.43
N PHE A 65 8.79 -9.91 0.11
CA PHE A 65 9.21 -10.61 1.31
C PHE A 65 8.32 -10.31 2.52
N TYR A 66 7.97 -9.03 2.74
CA TYR A 66 7.09 -8.65 3.84
C TYR A 66 5.67 -9.17 3.63
N ASN A 67 5.13 -9.10 2.43
CA ASN A 67 3.82 -9.67 2.12
C ASN A 67 3.79 -11.17 2.35
N LYS A 68 4.81 -11.91 1.87
CA LYS A 68 4.94 -13.35 2.10
C LYS A 68 5.01 -13.69 3.59
N THR A 69 5.67 -12.86 4.39
CA THR A 69 5.89 -13.08 5.82
C THR A 69 4.68 -12.72 6.67
N TYR A 70 4.00 -11.60 6.35
CA TYR A 70 3.03 -10.98 7.26
C TYR A 70 1.57 -11.06 6.79
N ASN A 71 1.27 -11.43 5.54
CA ASN A 71 -0.12 -11.50 5.06
C ASN A 71 -1.00 -12.39 5.94
N ARG A 72 -0.49 -13.52 6.46
CA ARG A 72 -1.23 -14.41 7.38
C ARG A 72 -1.55 -13.77 8.74
N ARG A 73 -0.89 -12.67 9.07
CA ARG A 73 -1.13 -11.88 10.29
C ARG A 73 -2.03 -10.68 10.05
N ASP A 74 -2.78 -10.68 8.96
CA ASP A 74 -3.66 -9.59 8.53
C ASP A 74 -2.90 -8.27 8.27
N VAL A 75 -1.69 -8.34 7.72
CA VAL A 75 -0.88 -7.18 7.32
C VAL A 75 -0.60 -7.26 5.82
N TYR A 76 -0.78 -6.15 5.11
CA TYR A 76 -0.45 -6.03 3.70
C TYR A 76 0.40 -4.78 3.45
N PHE A 77 1.42 -4.93 2.61
CA PHE A 77 2.35 -3.87 2.23
C PHE A 77 2.13 -3.47 0.78
N MET A 78 2.04 -2.17 0.54
CA MET A 78 2.12 -1.58 -0.80
C MET A 78 3.31 -0.64 -0.84
N GLY A 79 4.13 -0.75 -1.87
CA GLY A 79 5.33 0.05 -2.04
C GLY A 79 5.14 1.15 -3.08
N PHE A 80 5.77 2.30 -2.85
CA PHE A 80 5.91 3.40 -3.78
C PHE A 80 7.38 3.85 -3.77
N HIS A 81 8.01 3.81 -4.92
CA HIS A 81 9.40 4.20 -5.08
C HIS A 81 9.51 5.35 -6.09
N PRO A 82 10.33 6.39 -5.83
CA PRO A 82 10.44 7.54 -6.73
C PRO A 82 10.86 7.18 -8.16
N ASP A 83 11.70 6.15 -8.30
CA ASP A 83 12.20 5.71 -9.61
C ASP A 83 11.26 4.72 -10.33
N ASN A 84 10.04 4.51 -9.83
CA ASN A 84 9.09 3.65 -10.51
C ASN A 84 8.45 4.39 -11.70
N PRO A 85 8.79 4.03 -12.96
CA PRO A 85 8.27 4.71 -14.14
C PRO A 85 6.75 4.56 -14.29
N ALA A 86 6.19 3.46 -13.81
CA ALA A 86 4.74 3.21 -13.86
C ALA A 86 3.94 4.22 -13.02
N SER A 87 4.57 4.85 -12.01
CA SER A 87 3.91 5.85 -11.18
C SER A 87 3.53 7.13 -11.92
N VAL A 88 4.13 7.42 -13.05
CA VAL A 88 3.83 8.61 -13.88
C VAL A 88 2.65 8.34 -14.80
N GLU A 89 2.64 7.23 -15.53
CA GLU A 89 1.55 6.85 -16.42
C GLU A 89 0.27 6.48 -15.65
N GLU A 90 0.42 5.86 -14.49
CA GLU A 90 -0.70 5.49 -13.61
C GLU A 90 -1.39 6.70 -12.97
N GLN A 91 -0.70 7.81 -12.81
CA GLN A 91 -1.28 9.03 -12.24
C GLN A 91 -2.36 9.63 -13.14
N GLU A 92 -2.28 9.48 -14.46
CA GLU A 92 -3.24 10.07 -15.40
C GLU A 92 -4.67 9.54 -15.25
N PHE A 93 -4.85 8.29 -14.80
CA PHE A 93 -6.20 7.75 -14.58
C PHE A 93 -6.62 7.67 -13.09
N LEU A 94 -5.69 7.86 -12.18
CA LEU A 94 -5.96 7.87 -10.74
C LEU A 94 -6.26 9.26 -10.17
N VAL A 95 -5.89 10.32 -10.90
CA VAL A 95 -6.09 11.72 -10.51
C VAL A 95 -7.01 12.38 -11.53
N GLU A 96 -8.18 12.87 -11.09
CA GLU A 96 -8.91 13.83 -11.90
C GLU A 96 -8.04 15.08 -12.06
N PRO A 97 -7.86 15.59 -13.30
CA PRO A 97 -7.08 16.80 -13.51
C PRO A 97 -7.78 17.95 -12.77
N THR A 98 -7.26 18.29 -11.62
CA THR A 98 -7.55 19.58 -11.00
C THR A 98 -6.53 20.55 -11.54
N ASP A 99 -6.97 21.69 -12.07
CA ASP A 99 -6.18 22.70 -12.79
C ASP A 99 -4.94 23.25 -12.06
N ASP A 100 -4.64 22.78 -10.86
CA ASP A 100 -3.66 23.37 -9.95
C ASP A 100 -2.56 22.40 -9.44
N THR A 101 -2.46 21.20 -9.99
CA THR A 101 -1.42 20.25 -9.59
C THR A 101 -0.38 20.04 -10.65
N THR A 102 0.55 20.97 -10.76
CA THR A 102 1.88 20.68 -11.31
C THR A 102 2.58 19.73 -10.31
N TYR A 103 2.49 18.42 -10.56
CA TYR A 103 3.29 17.41 -9.85
C TYR A 103 4.77 17.44 -10.29
N ASP A 104 5.33 18.66 -10.39
CA ASP A 104 6.71 18.87 -10.80
C ASP A 104 7.74 18.56 -9.69
N ASN A 105 7.27 18.21 -8.49
CA ASN A 105 8.16 17.78 -7.42
C ASN A 105 8.09 16.27 -7.25
N PRO A 106 9.12 15.53 -7.66
CA PRO A 106 9.23 14.10 -7.37
C PRO A 106 9.15 13.89 -5.85
N ILE A 107 8.42 12.86 -5.44
CA ILE A 107 8.35 12.45 -4.04
C ILE A 107 9.78 12.13 -3.58
N PRO A 108 10.39 12.88 -2.65
CA PRO A 108 11.80 12.75 -2.30
C PRO A 108 12.09 11.59 -1.35
N TYR A 109 11.26 10.56 -1.35
CA TYR A 109 11.37 9.40 -0.48
C TYR A 109 10.57 8.22 -1.04
N SER A 110 10.95 7.00 -0.69
CA SER A 110 10.08 5.85 -0.87
C SER A 110 9.06 5.74 0.25
N MET A 111 7.94 5.11 -0.03
CA MET A 111 6.87 4.90 0.94
C MET A 111 6.41 3.44 0.96
N MET A 112 6.12 2.93 2.15
CA MET A 112 5.33 1.71 2.32
C MET A 112 4.01 2.05 3.01
N LEU A 113 2.90 1.69 2.39
CA LEU A 113 1.61 1.64 3.07
C LEU A 113 1.47 0.27 3.73
N ILE A 114 1.44 0.28 5.05
CA ILE A 114 1.24 -0.91 5.88
C ILE A 114 -0.18 -0.87 6.39
N GLN A 115 -1.00 -1.85 6.06
CA GLN A 115 -2.44 -1.79 6.31
C GLN A 115 -3.03 -3.15 6.66
N LYS A 116 -4.21 -3.15 7.27
CA LYS A 116 -4.95 -4.37 7.56
C LYS A 116 -5.44 -4.99 6.25
N PHE A 117 -5.03 -6.22 5.99
CA PHE A 117 -5.33 -6.91 4.74
C PHE A 117 -6.83 -7.13 4.55
N LYS A 118 -7.53 -7.51 5.63
CA LYS A 118 -8.99 -7.65 5.62
C LYS A 118 -9.70 -6.36 5.21
N GLN A 119 -9.33 -5.23 5.80
CA GLN A 119 -9.95 -3.94 5.47
C GLN A 119 -9.67 -3.54 4.01
N LEU A 120 -8.45 -3.77 3.53
CA LEU A 120 -8.07 -3.52 2.14
C LEU A 120 -8.90 -4.39 1.18
N TYR A 121 -9.09 -5.67 1.51
CA TYR A 121 -9.92 -6.59 0.74
C TYR A 121 -11.38 -6.11 0.69
N GLU A 122 -11.99 -5.80 1.84
CA GLU A 122 -13.37 -5.32 1.92
C GLU A 122 -13.58 -3.99 1.19
N ALA A 123 -12.62 -3.06 1.30
CA ALA A 123 -12.63 -1.81 0.58
C ALA A 123 -12.57 -2.02 -0.94
N SER A 124 -11.69 -2.91 -1.42
CA SER A 124 -11.59 -3.25 -2.84
C SER A 124 -12.89 -3.87 -3.37
N CYS A 125 -13.54 -4.74 -2.60
CA CYS A 125 -14.84 -5.31 -2.99
C CYS A 125 -15.95 -4.25 -3.09
N LYS A 126 -15.97 -3.27 -2.18
CA LYS A 126 -16.93 -2.15 -2.24
C LYS A 126 -16.68 -1.26 -3.46
N LEU A 127 -15.42 -0.92 -3.72
CA LEU A 127 -15.03 -0.13 -4.89
C LEU A 127 -15.39 -0.82 -6.19
N HIS A 128 -15.19 -2.15 -6.27
CA HIS A 128 -15.58 -2.93 -7.43
C HIS A 128 -17.10 -2.86 -7.69
N LYS A 129 -17.91 -3.03 -6.64
CA LYS A 129 -19.38 -2.98 -6.73
C LYS A 129 -19.91 -1.65 -7.25
N ILE A 130 -19.30 -0.53 -6.88
CA ILE A 130 -19.70 0.81 -7.36
C ILE A 130 -19.07 1.19 -8.69
N GLY A 131 -18.31 0.28 -9.32
CA GLY A 131 -17.71 0.48 -10.64
C GLY A 131 -16.48 1.38 -10.67
N TYR A 132 -15.85 1.63 -9.53
CA TYR A 132 -14.64 2.46 -9.41
C TYR A 132 -13.52 2.02 -10.36
N TYR A 133 -13.34 0.70 -10.52
CA TYR A 133 -12.28 0.13 -11.37
C TYR A 133 -12.66 0.01 -12.87
N LYS A 134 -13.85 0.46 -13.29
CA LYS A 134 -14.30 0.30 -14.69
C LYS A 134 -13.41 1.03 -15.70
N LYS A 135 -12.76 2.11 -15.29
CA LYS A 135 -11.87 2.91 -16.13
C LYS A 135 -10.41 2.47 -16.06
N TRP A 136 -10.09 1.53 -15.18
CA TRP A 136 -8.72 1.05 -15.03
C TRP A 136 -8.33 0.13 -16.19
N PRO A 137 -7.08 0.21 -16.70
CA PRO A 137 -6.55 -0.78 -17.61
C PRO A 137 -6.69 -2.19 -17.01
N PRO A 138 -7.19 -3.19 -17.78
CA PRO A 138 -7.42 -4.54 -17.26
C PRO A 138 -6.18 -5.18 -16.63
N GLU A 139 -5.02 -5.00 -17.24
CA GLU A 139 -3.73 -5.52 -16.76
C GLU A 139 -3.35 -4.91 -15.42
N TYR A 140 -3.51 -3.60 -15.29
CA TYR A 140 -3.25 -2.91 -14.03
C TYR A 140 -4.20 -3.34 -12.91
N TYR A 141 -5.50 -3.51 -13.23
CA TYR A 141 -6.47 -4.03 -12.26
C TYR A 141 -6.11 -5.45 -11.82
N GLU A 142 -5.72 -6.33 -12.75
CA GLU A 142 -5.33 -7.71 -12.43
C GLU A 142 -4.09 -7.73 -11.52
N GLU A 143 -3.09 -6.93 -11.81
CA GLU A 143 -1.86 -6.85 -11.03
C GLU A 143 -2.11 -6.29 -9.63
N VAL A 144 -2.72 -5.12 -9.54
CA VAL A 144 -2.81 -4.37 -8.28
C VAL A 144 -3.95 -4.84 -7.39
N VAL A 145 -5.10 -5.22 -7.97
CA VAL A 145 -6.31 -5.52 -7.21
C VAL A 145 -6.65 -7.00 -7.20
N ALA A 146 -6.79 -7.62 -8.36
CA ALA A 146 -7.30 -9.00 -8.44
C ALA A 146 -6.33 -10.01 -7.83
N THR A 147 -5.04 -9.89 -8.10
CA THR A 147 -3.99 -10.74 -7.51
C THR A 147 -3.99 -10.66 -5.98
N ARG A 148 -4.11 -9.46 -5.44
CA ARG A 148 -4.23 -9.23 -4.01
C ARG A 148 -5.51 -9.85 -3.41
N GLN A 149 -6.65 -9.71 -4.08
CA GLN A 149 -7.91 -10.31 -3.65
C GLN A 149 -7.82 -11.84 -3.64
N LYS A 150 -7.30 -12.45 -4.70
CA LYS A 150 -7.05 -13.90 -4.78
C LYS A 150 -6.15 -14.39 -3.63
N THR A 151 -5.12 -13.62 -3.31
CA THR A 151 -4.20 -13.94 -2.19
C THR A 151 -4.94 -13.91 -0.85
N TYR A 152 -5.75 -12.89 -0.60
CA TYR A 152 -6.56 -12.81 0.62
C TYR A 152 -7.53 -14.01 0.74
N GLU A 153 -8.26 -14.32 -0.31
CA GLU A 153 -9.21 -15.42 -0.35
C GLU A 153 -8.52 -16.77 -0.11
N LYS A 154 -7.38 -16.99 -0.74
CA LYS A 154 -6.57 -18.18 -0.52
C LYS A 154 -6.13 -18.36 0.94
N LEU A 155 -5.83 -17.26 1.64
CA LEU A 155 -5.32 -17.30 3.02
C LEU A 155 -6.43 -17.42 4.06
N PHE A 156 -7.58 -16.77 3.84
CA PHE A 156 -8.58 -16.58 4.88
C PHE A 156 -9.96 -17.16 4.55
N LYS A 157 -10.24 -17.52 3.28
CA LYS A 157 -11.55 -18.06 2.86
C LYS A 157 -11.48 -19.52 2.45
N LYS A 158 -10.34 -20.21 2.57
CA LYS A 158 -10.26 -21.65 2.34
C LYS A 158 -11.06 -22.40 3.42
N GLY A 159 -12.32 -22.69 3.10
CA GLY A 159 -13.25 -23.43 3.95
C GLY A 159 -14.66 -23.54 3.35
N VAL A 160 -14.91 -22.95 2.18
CA VAL A 160 -16.23 -23.01 1.51
C VAL A 160 -16.03 -23.47 0.06
N THR A 161 -15.54 -24.70 -0.09
CA THR A 161 -15.71 -25.49 -1.31
C THR A 161 -15.83 -26.94 -0.90
N SER A 162 -17.03 -27.34 -0.70
CA SER A 162 -17.49 -28.71 -0.90
C SER A 162 -18.77 -28.64 -1.72
#